data_1ace27a0d610f4cdc93908fb527cbd64
#
_entry.id   1ace27a0d610f4cdc93908fb527cbd64
#
_cell.length_a   1.000
_cell.length_b   1.000
_cell.length_c   1.000
_cell.angle_alpha   90.00
_cell.angle_beta   90.00
_cell.angle_gamma   90.00
#
_symmetry.space_group_name_H-M   'P 1'
#
loop_
_entity.id
_entity.type
_entity.pdbx_description
1 polymer ?
#
loop_
_entity_poly.entity_id
_entity_poly.type
_entity_poly.pdbx_seq_one_letter_code
_entity_poly.pdbx_strand_id
1 'polypeptide(L)'
;MRKCHLNTCPVGIATQNPELRKKFTGKVDHVVNYFNFLAQDLREIMAELGFRTVDEMVGRSDLLQVREDRGHWKLENLDLSPILFRDELTDTQLSLIHI
;
A
#
# COMPACT_ATOMS: atom_id res chain seq x y z
N MET A 1 14.95 -14.21 -5.38
CA MET A 1 14.40 -15.58 -5.42
C MET A 1 13.97 -15.99 -4.01
N ARG A 2 12.74 -16.44 -3.85
CA ARG A 2 12.17 -16.78 -2.54
C ARG A 2 12.41 -18.25 -2.20
N LYS A 3 13.19 -18.50 -1.16
CA LYS A 3 13.45 -19.86 -0.66
C LYS A 3 13.14 -20.00 0.85
N CYS A 4 12.15 -19.23 1.32
CA CYS A 4 11.77 -19.22 2.73
C CYS A 4 11.33 -20.60 3.26
N HIS A 5 10.66 -21.39 2.41
CA HIS A 5 10.22 -22.75 2.74
C HIS A 5 11.36 -23.77 2.95
N LEU A 6 12.57 -23.41 2.53
CA LEU A 6 13.75 -24.27 2.71
C LEU A 6 14.56 -23.93 3.98
N ASN A 7 14.07 -23.02 4.82
CA ASN A 7 14.80 -22.53 6.00
C ASN A 7 16.17 -21.91 5.67
N THR A 8 16.34 -21.35 4.48
CA THR A 8 17.60 -20.82 3.94
C THR A 8 17.54 -19.34 3.60
N CYS A 9 16.71 -18.58 4.31
CA CYS A 9 16.57 -17.15 4.07
C CYS A 9 17.93 -16.43 4.21
N PRO A 10 18.46 -15.81 3.14
CA PRO A 10 19.81 -15.23 3.16
C PRO A 10 19.92 -13.97 4.03
N VAL A 11 18.79 -13.33 4.33
CA VAL A 11 18.73 -12.12 5.18
C VAL A 11 18.41 -12.43 6.65
N GLY A 12 18.20 -13.70 6.99
CA GLY A 12 18.03 -14.14 8.37
C GLY A 12 16.64 -13.96 8.98
N ILE A 13 15.62 -13.60 8.18
CA ILE A 13 14.26 -13.35 8.68
C ILE A 13 13.45 -14.65 8.73
N ALA A 14 13.29 -15.32 7.59
CA ALA A 14 12.46 -16.52 7.44
C ALA A 14 13.32 -17.78 7.57
N THR A 15 14.01 -17.94 8.70
CA THR A 15 14.87 -19.07 8.99
C THR A 15 14.97 -19.33 10.49
N GLN A 16 15.12 -20.60 10.87
CA GLN A 16 15.46 -21.03 12.22
C GLN A 16 16.96 -21.31 12.38
N ASN A 17 17.73 -21.24 11.29
CA ASN A 17 19.17 -21.46 11.34
C ASN A 17 19.85 -20.32 12.11
N PRO A 18 20.58 -20.60 13.22
CA PRO A 18 21.18 -19.57 14.07
C PRO A 18 22.19 -18.68 13.34
N GLU A 19 22.98 -19.26 12.42
CA GLU A 19 23.98 -18.50 11.66
C GLU A 19 23.35 -17.54 10.66
N LEU A 20 22.25 -17.95 10.02
CA LEU A 20 21.49 -17.08 9.12
C LEU A 20 20.75 -15.99 9.90
N ARG A 21 20.21 -16.31 11.08
CA ARG A 21 19.53 -15.31 11.94
C ARG A 21 20.44 -14.17 12.39
N LYS A 22 21.73 -14.42 12.57
CA LYS A 22 22.72 -13.39 12.89
C LYS A 22 22.86 -12.32 11.81
N LYS A 23 22.47 -12.62 10.58
CA LYS A 23 22.52 -11.68 9.45
C LYS A 23 21.41 -10.63 9.49
N PHE A 24 20.37 -10.86 10.29
CA PHE A 24 19.28 -9.91 10.41
C PHE A 24 19.72 -8.71 11.25
N THR A 25 19.72 -7.54 10.64
CA THR A 25 20.16 -6.27 11.27
C THR A 25 19.01 -5.29 11.49
N GLY A 26 17.77 -5.73 11.24
CA GLY A 26 16.59 -4.90 11.44
C GLY A 26 16.38 -4.52 12.89
N LYS A 27 15.86 -3.31 13.12
CA LYS A 27 15.49 -2.79 14.43
C LYS A 27 14.02 -2.42 14.43
N VAL A 28 13.37 -2.48 15.58
CA VAL A 28 11.97 -2.06 15.76
C VAL A 28 11.78 -0.61 15.32
N ASP A 29 12.74 0.26 15.66
CA ASP A 29 12.69 1.68 15.31
C ASP A 29 12.59 1.93 13.78
N HIS A 30 13.20 1.06 12.97
CA HIS A 30 13.10 1.17 11.52
C HIS A 30 11.65 1.02 11.04
N VAL A 31 10.91 0.08 11.63
CA VAL A 31 9.50 -0.16 11.30
C VAL A 31 8.64 1.00 11.80
N VAL A 32 8.85 1.45 13.03
CA VAL A 32 8.12 2.58 13.61
C VAL A 32 8.33 3.84 12.78
N ASN A 33 9.56 4.16 12.43
CA ASN A 33 9.88 5.32 11.61
C ASN A 33 9.29 5.23 10.21
N TYR A 34 9.33 4.04 9.59
CA TYR A 34 8.71 3.82 8.29
C TYR A 34 7.22 4.17 8.31
N PHE A 35 6.48 3.67 9.31
CA PHE A 35 5.05 3.97 9.41
C PHE A 35 4.76 5.43 9.78
N ASN A 36 5.62 6.07 10.57
CA ASN A 36 5.50 7.50 10.84
C ASN A 36 5.68 8.33 9.56
N PHE A 37 6.67 8.00 8.74
CA PHE A 37 6.87 8.68 7.45
C PHE A 37 5.71 8.43 6.49
N LEU A 38 5.24 7.18 6.40
CA LEU A 38 4.08 6.85 5.58
C LEU A 38 2.82 7.62 6.02
N ALA A 39 2.60 7.73 7.32
CA ALA A 39 1.48 8.50 7.85
C ALA A 39 1.62 9.99 7.54
N GLN A 40 2.84 10.53 7.57
CA GLN A 40 3.09 11.91 7.23
C GLN A 40 2.81 12.18 5.75
N ASP A 41 3.33 11.34 4.85
CA ASP A 41 3.06 11.44 3.42
C ASP A 41 1.55 11.38 3.12
N LEU A 42 0.84 10.46 3.79
CA LEU A 42 -0.61 10.35 3.64
C LEU A 42 -1.32 11.64 4.09
N ARG A 43 -0.89 12.24 5.21
CA ARG A 43 -1.48 13.49 5.71
C ARG A 43 -1.28 14.66 4.74
N GLU A 44 -0.14 14.73 4.09
CA GLU A 44 0.15 15.74 3.08
C GLU A 44 -0.77 15.58 1.86
N ILE A 45 -0.91 14.36 1.35
CA ILE A 45 -1.84 14.06 0.25
C ILE A 45 -3.29 14.38 0.65
N MET A 46 -3.71 13.99 1.85
CA MET A 46 -5.05 14.31 2.35
C MET A 46 -5.30 15.81 2.44
N ALA A 47 -4.30 16.57 2.89
CA ALA A 47 -4.39 18.03 2.97
C ALA A 47 -4.52 18.66 1.57
N GLU A 48 -3.75 18.21 0.60
CA GLU A 48 -3.84 18.67 -0.78
C GLU A 48 -5.22 18.38 -1.40
N LEU A 49 -5.80 17.21 -1.09
CA LEU A 49 -7.13 16.81 -1.56
C LEU A 49 -8.27 17.41 -0.73
N GLY A 50 -7.99 18.08 0.39
CA GLY A 50 -8.99 18.69 1.25
C GLY A 50 -9.70 17.75 2.21
N PHE A 51 -9.16 16.54 2.47
CA PHE A 51 -9.72 15.58 3.41
C PHE A 51 -9.20 15.79 4.83
N ARG A 52 -10.11 15.68 5.81
CA ARG A 52 -9.76 15.77 7.23
C ARG A 52 -9.55 14.42 7.88
N THR A 53 -10.25 13.41 7.38
CA THR A 53 -10.19 12.04 7.89
C THR A 53 -9.94 11.05 6.76
N VAL A 54 -9.37 9.90 7.10
CA VAL A 54 -9.17 8.80 6.14
C VAL A 54 -10.53 8.28 5.65
N ASP A 55 -11.52 8.23 6.52
CA ASP A 55 -12.87 7.74 6.17
C ASP A 55 -13.53 8.60 5.07
N GLU A 56 -13.30 9.91 5.08
CA GLU A 56 -13.77 10.80 4.01
C GLU A 56 -13.11 10.50 2.65
N MET A 57 -11.89 10.00 2.66
CA MET A 57 -11.11 9.71 1.46
C MET A 57 -11.36 8.30 0.91
N VAL A 58 -11.68 7.34 1.77
CA VAL A 58 -11.91 5.95 1.37
C VAL A 58 -13.04 5.85 0.34
N GLY A 59 -12.79 5.12 -0.75
CA GLY A 59 -13.76 4.94 -1.83
C GLY A 59 -13.91 6.12 -2.79
N ARG A 60 -13.15 7.20 -2.62
CA ARG A 60 -13.20 8.38 -3.50
C ARG A 60 -12.41 8.20 -4.80
N SER A 61 -12.73 7.14 -5.55
CA SER A 61 -12.12 6.87 -6.86
C SER A 61 -12.44 7.94 -7.90
N ASP A 62 -13.49 8.74 -7.69
CA ASP A 62 -13.86 9.89 -8.51
C ASP A 62 -12.76 10.98 -8.59
N LEU A 63 -11.84 11.00 -7.62
CA LEU A 63 -10.70 11.91 -7.58
C LEU A 63 -9.47 11.38 -8.31
N LEU A 64 -9.50 10.15 -8.78
CA LEU A 64 -8.39 9.53 -9.49
C LEU A 64 -8.60 9.68 -11.00
N GLN A 65 -7.56 10.11 -11.69
CA GLN A 65 -7.56 10.21 -13.14
C GLN A 65 -6.43 9.38 -13.74
N VAL A 66 -6.74 8.68 -14.82
CA VAL A 66 -5.72 7.97 -15.58
C VAL A 66 -4.90 9.01 -16.35
N ARG A 67 -3.59 8.96 -16.21
CA ARG A 67 -2.70 9.85 -16.99
C ARG A 67 -2.82 9.53 -18.48
N GLU A 68 -3.06 10.53 -19.29
CA GLU A 68 -3.12 10.39 -20.75
C GLU A 68 -1.74 10.10 -21.35
N ASP A 69 -0.71 10.77 -20.81
CA ASP A 69 0.68 10.50 -21.16
C ASP A 69 1.16 9.22 -20.45
N ARG A 70 0.95 8.11 -21.11
CA ARG A 70 1.34 6.79 -20.60
C ARG A 70 2.77 6.40 -20.96
N GLY A 71 3.43 7.14 -21.84
CA GLY A 71 4.86 7.06 -22.17
C GLY A 71 5.41 5.68 -22.58
N HIS A 72 4.59 4.64 -22.60
CA HIS A 72 5.02 3.28 -22.89
C HIS A 72 3.91 2.49 -23.58
N TRP A 73 4.23 1.85 -24.70
CA TRP A 73 3.28 1.10 -25.53
C TRP A 73 2.47 0.03 -24.80
N LYS A 74 3.05 -0.60 -23.76
CA LYS A 74 2.32 -1.59 -22.94
C LYS A 74 1.19 -1.01 -22.10
N LEU A 75 1.21 0.30 -21.86
CA LEU A 75 0.19 0.99 -21.07
C LEU A 75 -0.97 1.47 -21.91
N GLU A 76 -0.83 1.51 -23.24
CA GLU A 76 -1.87 2.03 -24.16
C GLU A 76 -3.17 1.22 -24.07
N ASN A 77 -3.05 -0.11 -23.87
CA ASN A 77 -4.20 -1.02 -23.78
C ASN A 77 -4.62 -1.34 -22.35
N LEU A 78 -4.05 -0.65 -21.36
CA LEU A 78 -4.40 -0.89 -19.96
C LEU A 78 -5.69 -0.16 -19.61
N ASP A 79 -6.76 -0.92 -19.38
CA ASP A 79 -8.03 -0.40 -18.88
C ASP A 79 -8.05 -0.42 -17.35
N LEU A 80 -8.13 0.75 -16.74
CA LEU A 80 -8.22 0.94 -15.29
C LEU A 80 -9.64 1.21 -14.81
N SER A 81 -10.61 1.27 -15.71
CA SER A 81 -12.00 1.57 -15.36
C SER A 81 -12.60 0.62 -14.32
N PRO A 82 -12.29 -0.69 -14.29
CA PRO A 82 -12.80 -1.57 -13.23
C PRO A 82 -12.29 -1.23 -11.84
N ILE A 83 -11.07 -0.68 -11.74
CA ILE A 83 -10.47 -0.26 -10.44
C ILE A 83 -11.03 1.09 -10.01
N LEU A 84 -11.34 1.96 -10.96
CA LEU A 84 -11.86 3.30 -10.73
C LEU A 84 -13.38 3.34 -10.58
N PHE A 85 -14.03 2.21 -10.81
CA PHE A 85 -15.48 2.11 -10.67
C PHE A 85 -15.90 2.44 -9.24
N ARG A 86 -16.89 3.32 -9.11
CA ARG A 86 -17.52 3.66 -7.83
C ARG A 86 -18.98 3.25 -7.87
N ASP A 87 -19.40 2.43 -6.93
CA ASP A 87 -20.80 2.13 -6.72
C ASP A 87 -21.45 3.24 -5.88
N GLU A 88 -22.60 3.73 -6.28
CA GLU A 88 -23.37 4.75 -5.54
C GLU A 88 -23.81 4.24 -4.15
N LEU A 89 -23.87 2.92 -3.99
CA LEU A 89 -24.22 2.28 -2.70
C LEU A 89 -23.07 2.35 -1.66
N THR A 90 -21.86 2.68 -2.08
CA THR A 90 -20.71 2.67 -1.16
C THR A 90 -20.70 3.80 -0.14
N ASP A 91 -21.41 4.89 -0.38
CA ASP A 91 -21.50 6.01 0.56
C ASP A 91 -22.22 5.65 1.87
N THR A 92 -22.99 4.56 1.89
CA THR A 92 -23.78 4.14 3.05
C THR A 92 -23.30 2.84 3.72
N GLN A 93 -22.35 2.13 3.13
CA GLN A 93 -22.06 0.74 3.49
C GLN A 93 -20.61 0.44 3.84
N LEU A 94 -19.74 1.44 3.98
CA LEU A 94 -18.37 1.25 4.48
C LEU A 94 -18.32 0.76 5.95
N SER A 95 -19.48 0.62 6.55
CA SER A 95 -19.69 0.00 7.85
C SER A 95 -19.44 -1.52 7.88
N LEU A 96 -19.19 -2.17 6.76
CA LEU A 96 -18.93 -3.62 6.74
C LEU A 96 -17.51 -4.01 7.15
N ILE A 97 -16.67 -3.05 7.48
CA ILE A 97 -15.34 -3.30 8.05
C ILE A 97 -15.38 -3.41 9.58
N HIS A 98 -16.55 -3.34 10.18
CA HIS A 98 -16.75 -3.67 11.58
C HIS A 98 -17.04 -5.17 11.76
N ILE A 99 -16.09 -5.99 11.36
CA ILE A 99 -16.05 -7.39 11.80
C ILE A 99 -14.86 -7.55 12.73
#